data_daeeb0b8141ac6467dc703fc8deb2a20
#
_entry.id   daeeb0b8141ac6467dc703fc8deb2a20
#
_cell.length_a   1.000
_cell.length_b   1.000
_cell.length_c   1.000
_cell.angle_alpha   90.00
_cell.angle_beta   90.00
_cell.angle_gamma   90.00
#
_symmetry.space_group_name_H-M   'P 1'
#
loop_
_entity.id
_entity.type
_entity.pdbx_description
1 polymer ?
#
loop_
_entity_poly.entity_id
_entity_poly.type
_entity_poly.pdbx_seq_one_letter_code
_entity_poly.pdbx_strand_id
1 'polypeptide(L)'
;MGALAQDDDRMSAAVHVVSPGYEDRAPAVARGAGRVRRLWDRRVHAWEHHGAAGLERVIEAVVTAAAPVDGKRVVDLGCGNGQLSLPLARNGAHVLAVDISTRMIESIERKAEEEGLEIETRAVPAQELTIAPASVDVVVSNYAMHHLYDDEKRAVLAAAVTWLRPGGRVVVGDMMFGRGATKQDREIIGSKVRLMLRRGPAGWWRIAKNVARFTFRMRERPLPMETWLAMFRDAGLSDVHARRVVAEAAVVEGTKPVEATTGS
;
A
#
# COMPACT_ATOMS: atom_id res chain seq x y z
N MET A 1 -11.35 -40.15 -41.71
CA MET A 1 -12.56 -40.22 -40.94
C MET A 1 -12.20 -40.41 -39.51
N GLY A 2 -12.33 -39.47 -38.67
CA GLY A 2 -12.15 -39.68 -37.27
C GLY A 2 -11.02 -38.84 -36.65
N ALA A 3 -11.41 -38.29 -35.56
CA ALA A 3 -10.60 -37.82 -34.44
C ALA A 3 -9.88 -36.47 -34.63
N LEU A 4 -10.59 -35.44 -34.15
CA LEU A 4 -10.00 -34.27 -33.54
C LEU A 4 -10.98 -33.80 -32.47
N ALA A 5 -10.76 -34.23 -31.24
CA ALA A 5 -11.35 -33.67 -30.03
C ALA A 5 -10.47 -34.16 -28.88
N GLN A 6 -9.62 -33.28 -28.40
CA GLN A 6 -8.97 -33.34 -27.07
C GLN A 6 -7.85 -32.32 -27.06
N ASP A 7 -8.13 -31.15 -26.53
CA ASP A 7 -7.20 -30.38 -25.74
C ASP A 7 -7.90 -29.05 -25.33
N ASP A 8 -8.83 -29.18 -24.40
CA ASP A 8 -9.45 -27.99 -23.80
C ASP A 8 -9.71 -28.26 -22.30
N ASP A 9 -8.62 -28.63 -21.58
CA ASP A 9 -8.73 -28.90 -20.15
C ASP A 9 -7.40 -28.65 -19.41
N ARG A 10 -6.78 -27.49 -19.64
CA ARG A 10 -5.56 -27.09 -18.89
C ARG A 10 -5.57 -25.67 -18.34
N MET A 11 -6.73 -25.05 -18.18
CA MET A 11 -6.79 -23.73 -17.54
C MET A 11 -7.81 -23.70 -16.40
N SER A 12 -7.67 -24.59 -15.43
CA SER A 12 -8.39 -24.45 -14.17
C SER A 12 -7.74 -25.28 -13.06
N ALA A 13 -6.60 -24.84 -12.60
CA ALA A 13 -6.03 -25.36 -11.35
C ALA A 13 -5.05 -24.34 -10.73
N ALA A 14 -5.50 -23.13 -10.45
CA ALA A 14 -4.87 -22.33 -9.41
C ALA A 14 -5.35 -22.88 -8.06
N VAL A 15 -4.78 -24.00 -7.66
CA VAL A 15 -5.09 -24.70 -6.42
C VAL A 15 -4.66 -23.85 -5.25
N HIS A 16 -5.64 -23.55 -4.40
CA HIS A 16 -5.43 -23.14 -3.02
C HIS A 16 -4.68 -24.27 -2.28
N VAL A 17 -3.36 -24.16 -2.18
CA VAL A 17 -2.62 -24.95 -1.20
C VAL A 17 -2.56 -24.13 0.09
N VAL A 18 -3.59 -24.27 0.89
CA VAL A 18 -3.57 -23.87 2.29
C VAL A 18 -2.77 -24.93 3.02
N SER A 19 -1.58 -24.62 3.49
CA SER A 19 -0.83 -25.49 4.40
C SER A 19 -1.58 -25.60 5.72
N PRO A 20 -1.78 -26.82 6.27
CA PRO A 20 -2.44 -27.00 7.56
C PRO A 20 -1.56 -26.43 8.68
N GLY A 21 -2.12 -25.52 9.48
CA GLY A 21 -1.46 -24.92 10.65
C GLY A 21 -1.46 -23.39 10.72
N TYR A 22 -2.05 -22.69 9.74
CA TYR A 22 -2.11 -21.22 9.72
C TYR A 22 -3.42 -20.63 10.27
N GLU A 23 -4.33 -21.48 10.78
CA GLU A 23 -5.68 -21.07 11.21
C GLU A 23 -5.74 -20.30 12.54
N ASP A 24 -4.63 -20.07 13.24
CA ASP A 24 -4.65 -19.59 14.63
C ASP A 24 -4.45 -18.08 14.84
N ARG A 25 -4.43 -17.26 13.79
CA ARG A 25 -4.60 -15.81 13.94
C ARG A 25 -5.77 -15.35 13.10
N ALA A 26 -6.93 -15.20 13.75
CA ALA A 26 -8.06 -14.53 13.13
C ALA A 26 -7.58 -13.18 12.52
N PRO A 27 -7.88 -12.91 11.23
CA PRO A 27 -7.50 -11.65 10.61
C PRO A 27 -8.03 -10.49 11.45
N ALA A 28 -7.24 -9.44 11.60
CA ALA A 28 -7.66 -8.25 12.34
C ALA A 28 -8.88 -7.65 11.63
N VAL A 29 -10.03 -7.67 12.28
CA VAL A 29 -11.28 -7.17 11.69
C VAL A 29 -11.14 -5.68 11.39
N ALA A 30 -11.27 -5.30 10.11
CA ALA A 30 -11.18 -3.91 9.67
C ALA A 30 -12.32 -3.06 10.26
N ARG A 31 -11.97 -2.09 11.10
CA ARG A 31 -12.93 -1.22 11.78
C ARG A 31 -13.75 -0.40 10.79
N GLY A 32 -15.05 -0.69 10.70
CA GLY A 32 -15.97 0.06 9.85
C GLY A 32 -15.75 -0.13 8.34
N ALA A 33 -15.24 -1.28 7.91
CA ALA A 33 -14.90 -1.62 6.53
C ALA A 33 -15.97 -1.20 5.51
N GLY A 34 -17.24 -1.51 5.75
CA GLY A 34 -18.32 -1.14 4.84
C GLY A 34 -18.52 0.37 4.67
N ARG A 35 -18.23 1.19 5.70
CA ARG A 35 -18.27 2.66 5.60
C ARG A 35 -17.07 3.20 4.83
N VAL A 36 -15.90 2.62 5.06
CA VAL A 36 -14.66 2.98 4.37
C VAL A 36 -14.76 2.62 2.89
N ARG A 37 -15.25 1.43 2.55
CA ARG A 37 -15.52 1.00 1.18
C ARG A 37 -16.40 2.00 0.43
N ARG A 38 -17.60 2.30 0.95
CA ARG A 38 -18.53 3.27 0.33
C ARG A 38 -17.93 4.66 0.14
N LEU A 39 -17.02 5.06 1.02
CA LEU A 39 -16.32 6.33 0.88
C LEU A 39 -15.39 6.34 -0.32
N TRP A 40 -14.59 5.27 -0.49
CA TRP A 40 -13.62 5.16 -1.57
C TRP A 40 -14.30 4.90 -2.91
N ASP A 41 -15.37 4.10 -2.94
CA ASP A 41 -16.18 3.90 -4.15
C ASP A 41 -16.72 5.21 -4.73
N ARG A 42 -16.98 6.23 -3.89
CA ARG A 42 -17.41 7.56 -4.33
C ARG A 42 -16.26 8.47 -4.78
N ARG A 43 -15.02 8.11 -4.53
CA ARG A 43 -13.84 8.95 -4.76
C ARG A 43 -13.01 8.54 -5.97
N VAL A 44 -13.33 7.46 -6.65
CA VAL A 44 -12.57 6.94 -7.78
C VAL A 44 -12.29 8.05 -8.81
N HIS A 45 -13.32 8.74 -9.31
CA HIS A 45 -13.15 9.83 -10.29
C HIS A 45 -12.32 11.01 -9.77
N ALA A 46 -12.48 11.36 -8.49
CA ALA A 46 -11.66 12.42 -7.90
C ALA A 46 -10.19 12.04 -7.77
N TRP A 47 -9.90 10.74 -7.61
CA TRP A 47 -8.55 10.22 -7.48
C TRP A 47 -7.85 10.06 -8.85
N GLU A 48 -8.60 9.77 -9.90
CA GLU A 48 -8.09 9.69 -11.29
C GLU A 48 -7.48 11.02 -11.78
N HIS A 49 -7.95 12.15 -11.24
CA HIS A 49 -7.51 13.49 -11.63
C HIS A 49 -6.55 14.15 -10.62
N HIS A 50 -6.11 13.42 -9.60
CA HIS A 50 -5.16 13.94 -8.60
C HIS A 50 -3.70 13.77 -9.04
N GLY A 51 -3.30 14.48 -10.08
CA GLY A 51 -1.90 14.71 -10.44
C GLY A 51 -1.25 15.76 -9.52
N ALA A 52 -1.02 15.43 -8.24
CA ALA A 52 -0.16 16.27 -7.42
C ALA A 52 1.29 15.90 -7.75
N ALA A 53 2.10 16.86 -8.22
CA ALA A 53 3.51 16.65 -8.57
C ALA A 53 4.36 15.95 -7.47
N GLY A 54 3.90 15.98 -6.22
CA GLY A 54 4.50 15.26 -5.11
C GLY A 54 4.13 13.77 -5.08
N LEU A 55 2.95 13.38 -5.56
CA LEU A 55 2.49 11.99 -5.58
C LEU A 55 3.31 11.14 -6.55
N GLU A 56 3.55 11.65 -7.77
CA GLU A 56 4.34 10.95 -8.79
C GLU A 56 5.76 10.64 -8.29
N ARG A 57 6.40 11.60 -7.60
CA ARG A 57 7.74 11.41 -7.01
C ARG A 57 7.75 10.32 -5.94
N VAL A 58 6.68 10.17 -5.17
CA VAL A 58 6.59 9.11 -4.15
C VAL A 58 6.34 7.76 -4.81
N ILE A 59 5.48 7.70 -5.83
CA ILE A 59 5.27 6.49 -6.64
C ILE A 59 6.61 6.01 -7.23
N GLU A 60 7.33 6.88 -7.93
CA GLU A 60 8.64 6.58 -8.51
C GLU A 60 9.64 6.10 -7.46
N ALA A 61 9.64 6.74 -6.29
CA ALA A 61 10.51 6.38 -5.18
C ALA A 61 10.19 4.99 -4.60
N VAL A 62 8.89 4.60 -4.53
CA VAL A 62 8.46 3.26 -4.09
C VAL A 62 8.81 2.22 -5.14
N VAL A 63 8.53 2.47 -6.42
CA VAL A 63 8.89 1.56 -7.53
C VAL A 63 10.40 1.32 -7.55
N THR A 64 11.21 2.37 -7.40
CA THR A 64 12.67 2.26 -7.34
C THR A 64 13.14 1.44 -6.14
N ALA A 65 12.57 1.66 -4.96
CA ALA A 65 12.92 0.93 -3.74
C ALA A 65 12.47 -0.55 -3.80
N ALA A 66 11.37 -0.84 -4.51
CA ALA A 66 10.90 -2.20 -4.73
C ALA A 66 11.77 -3.00 -5.73
N ALA A 67 12.50 -2.33 -6.62
CA ALA A 67 13.28 -2.98 -7.69
C ALA A 67 14.48 -3.80 -7.14
N PRO A 68 14.93 -4.86 -7.87
CA PRO A 68 14.34 -5.40 -9.09
C PRO A 68 13.10 -6.25 -8.81
N VAL A 69 12.09 -6.20 -9.71
CA VAL A 69 10.81 -6.89 -9.54
C VAL A 69 10.46 -7.86 -10.68
N ASP A 70 11.28 -7.95 -11.72
CA ASP A 70 11.06 -8.88 -12.83
C ASP A 70 10.97 -10.33 -12.33
N GLY A 71 9.89 -11.03 -12.71
CA GLY A 71 9.56 -12.37 -12.24
C GLY A 71 9.25 -12.48 -10.74
N LYS A 72 9.16 -11.37 -10.00
CA LYS A 72 8.88 -11.35 -8.56
C LYS A 72 7.39 -11.28 -8.27
N ARG A 73 6.97 -11.96 -7.21
CA ARG A 73 5.61 -11.81 -6.69
C ARG A 73 5.53 -10.59 -5.78
N VAL A 74 4.73 -9.63 -6.21
CA VAL A 74 4.55 -8.34 -5.52
C VAL A 74 3.12 -8.19 -5.03
N VAL A 75 2.92 -7.74 -3.79
CA VAL A 75 1.61 -7.40 -3.24
C VAL A 75 1.53 -5.90 -3.04
N ASP A 76 0.54 -5.23 -3.65
CA ASP A 76 0.26 -3.80 -3.52
C ASP A 76 -0.95 -3.59 -2.60
N LEU A 77 -0.71 -3.09 -1.39
CA LEU A 77 -1.73 -2.87 -0.35
C LEU A 77 -2.32 -1.46 -0.43
N GLY A 78 -3.62 -1.39 -0.72
CA GLY A 78 -4.32 -0.13 -1.01
C GLY A 78 -3.94 0.39 -2.39
N CYS A 79 -4.01 -0.47 -3.40
CA CYS A 79 -3.54 -0.20 -4.76
C CYS A 79 -4.27 0.96 -5.45
N GLY A 80 -5.45 1.36 -4.96
CA GLY A 80 -6.28 2.35 -5.59
C GLY A 80 -6.56 1.98 -7.05
N ASN A 81 -6.38 2.94 -7.95
CA ASN A 81 -6.56 2.75 -9.38
C ASN A 81 -5.29 2.28 -10.12
N GLY A 82 -4.35 1.65 -9.40
CA GLY A 82 -3.18 0.99 -9.99
C GLY A 82 -1.92 1.82 -10.14
N GLN A 83 -1.78 2.91 -9.38
CA GLN A 83 -0.62 3.82 -9.50
C GLN A 83 0.73 3.17 -9.23
N LEU A 84 0.80 2.13 -8.37
CA LEU A 84 1.99 1.29 -8.20
C LEU A 84 1.88 0.00 -9.02
N SER A 85 0.73 -0.65 -8.98
CA SER A 85 0.54 -1.96 -9.58
C SER A 85 0.86 -1.99 -11.08
N LEU A 86 0.38 -0.98 -11.85
CA LEU A 86 0.64 -0.93 -13.29
C LEU A 86 2.13 -0.75 -13.62
N PRO A 87 2.88 0.22 -13.04
CA PRO A 87 4.32 0.32 -13.26
C PRO A 87 5.10 -0.94 -12.85
N LEU A 88 4.70 -1.60 -11.75
CA LEU A 88 5.36 -2.82 -11.29
C LEU A 88 5.12 -3.98 -12.27
N ALA A 89 3.88 -4.14 -12.76
CA ALA A 89 3.54 -5.15 -13.77
C ALA A 89 4.27 -4.88 -15.10
N ARG A 90 4.37 -3.62 -15.56
CA ARG A 90 5.19 -3.25 -16.73
C ARG A 90 6.66 -3.61 -16.58
N ASN A 91 7.16 -3.64 -15.33
CA ASN A 91 8.53 -4.07 -14.99
C ASN A 91 8.65 -5.58 -14.76
N GLY A 92 7.68 -6.39 -15.23
CA GLY A 92 7.72 -7.84 -15.18
C GLY A 92 7.31 -8.48 -13.86
N ALA A 93 6.76 -7.73 -12.91
CA ALA A 93 6.28 -8.30 -11.65
C ALA A 93 4.95 -9.05 -11.81
N HIS A 94 4.81 -10.16 -11.08
CA HIS A 94 3.51 -10.80 -10.84
C HIS A 94 2.80 -10.08 -9.69
N VAL A 95 1.88 -9.17 -10.01
CA VAL A 95 1.27 -8.26 -9.05
C VAL A 95 -0.06 -8.80 -8.54
N LEU A 96 -0.22 -8.84 -7.20
CA LEU A 96 -1.50 -8.92 -6.51
C LEU A 96 -1.86 -7.52 -6.00
N ALA A 97 -2.85 -6.89 -6.61
CA ALA A 97 -3.36 -5.57 -6.26
C ALA A 97 -4.56 -5.69 -5.31
N VAL A 98 -4.48 -5.06 -4.14
CA VAL A 98 -5.49 -5.18 -3.09
C VAL A 98 -6.01 -3.82 -2.70
N ASP A 99 -7.32 -3.64 -2.75
CA ASP A 99 -8.00 -2.44 -2.25
C ASP A 99 -9.34 -2.80 -1.62
N ILE A 100 -9.80 -2.00 -0.66
CA ILE A 100 -11.11 -2.18 -0.05
C ILE A 100 -12.26 -1.78 -0.99
N SER A 101 -12.00 -0.93 -1.96
CA SER A 101 -12.99 -0.39 -2.90
C SER A 101 -13.11 -1.28 -4.14
N THR A 102 -14.29 -1.85 -4.35
CA THR A 102 -14.59 -2.62 -5.56
C THR A 102 -14.41 -1.78 -6.82
N ARG A 103 -14.78 -0.49 -6.79
CA ARG A 103 -14.64 0.41 -7.93
C ARG A 103 -13.19 0.75 -8.27
N MET A 104 -12.28 0.77 -7.27
CA MET A 104 -10.84 0.90 -7.53
C MET A 104 -10.31 -0.34 -8.23
N ILE A 105 -10.75 -1.51 -7.80
CA ILE A 105 -10.40 -2.78 -8.44
C ILE A 105 -10.91 -2.82 -9.89
N GLU A 106 -12.17 -2.51 -10.15
CA GLU A 106 -12.71 -2.40 -11.52
C GLU A 106 -11.90 -1.42 -12.39
N SER A 107 -11.42 -0.32 -11.79
CA SER A 107 -10.62 0.67 -12.52
C SER A 107 -9.23 0.15 -12.88
N ILE A 108 -8.57 -0.61 -11.99
CA ILE A 108 -7.25 -1.19 -12.31
C ILE A 108 -7.36 -2.34 -13.31
N GLU A 109 -8.38 -3.19 -13.17
CA GLU A 109 -8.64 -4.30 -14.12
C GLU A 109 -8.80 -3.78 -15.54
N ARG A 110 -9.65 -2.77 -15.74
CA ARG A 110 -9.83 -2.13 -17.04
C ARG A 110 -8.53 -1.56 -17.60
N LYS A 111 -7.73 -0.85 -16.78
CA LYS A 111 -6.44 -0.30 -17.23
C LYS A 111 -5.41 -1.37 -17.55
N ALA A 112 -5.38 -2.45 -16.78
CA ALA A 112 -4.50 -3.58 -17.03
C ALA A 112 -4.87 -4.26 -18.36
N GLU A 113 -6.16 -4.46 -18.63
CA GLU A 113 -6.68 -4.99 -19.91
C GLU A 113 -6.31 -4.07 -21.09
N GLU A 114 -6.52 -2.74 -20.96
CA GLU A 114 -6.15 -1.75 -21.98
C GLU A 114 -4.65 -1.77 -22.33
N GLU A 115 -3.79 -2.15 -21.36
CA GLU A 115 -2.33 -2.24 -21.53
C GLU A 115 -1.82 -3.66 -21.81
N GLY A 116 -2.69 -4.67 -21.82
CA GLY A 116 -2.30 -6.08 -21.99
C GLY A 116 -1.45 -6.61 -20.81
N LEU A 117 -1.69 -6.12 -19.60
CA LEU A 117 -0.99 -6.52 -18.37
C LEU A 117 -1.82 -7.54 -17.59
N GLU A 118 -1.15 -8.54 -17.01
CA GLU A 118 -1.78 -9.48 -16.09
C GLU A 118 -1.59 -9.01 -14.64
N ILE A 119 -2.69 -8.69 -13.95
CA ILE A 119 -2.70 -8.27 -12.54
C ILE A 119 -3.78 -9.06 -11.80
N GLU A 120 -3.38 -9.80 -10.77
CA GLU A 120 -4.34 -10.41 -9.84
C GLU A 120 -4.92 -9.31 -8.94
N THR A 121 -6.24 -9.32 -8.71
CA THR A 121 -6.91 -8.28 -7.92
C THR A 121 -7.74 -8.87 -6.78
N ARG A 122 -7.87 -8.12 -5.67
CA ARG A 122 -8.76 -8.48 -4.55
C ARG A 122 -9.41 -7.25 -3.92
N ALA A 123 -10.74 -7.26 -3.86
CA ALA A 123 -11.55 -6.20 -3.24
C ALA A 123 -11.78 -6.49 -1.74
N VAL A 124 -10.72 -6.44 -0.92
CA VAL A 124 -10.74 -6.72 0.52
C VAL A 124 -9.94 -5.69 1.31
N PRO A 125 -10.26 -5.43 2.59
CA PRO A 125 -9.41 -4.64 3.46
C PRO A 125 -8.03 -5.32 3.63
N ALA A 126 -6.96 -4.54 3.66
CA ALA A 126 -5.60 -5.07 3.86
C ALA A 126 -5.46 -5.88 5.16
N GLN A 127 -6.24 -5.53 6.20
CA GLN A 127 -6.27 -6.22 7.49
C GLN A 127 -6.87 -7.63 7.41
N GLU A 128 -7.72 -7.88 6.43
CA GLU A 128 -8.44 -9.16 6.22
C GLU A 128 -7.78 -10.02 5.13
N LEU A 129 -6.70 -9.51 4.52
CA LEU A 129 -5.99 -10.24 3.49
C LEU A 129 -5.21 -11.41 4.08
N THR A 130 -5.40 -12.59 3.50
CA THR A 130 -4.65 -13.80 3.85
C THR A 130 -3.84 -14.27 2.65
N ILE A 131 -2.54 -14.45 2.84
CA ILE A 131 -1.59 -14.95 1.85
C ILE A 131 -0.74 -16.04 2.49
N ALA A 132 -0.37 -17.05 1.72
CA ALA A 132 0.46 -18.14 2.20
C ALA A 132 1.83 -17.60 2.71
N PRO A 133 2.34 -18.11 3.85
CA PRO A 133 3.64 -17.71 4.37
C PRO A 133 4.76 -17.94 3.36
N ALA A 134 5.79 -17.08 3.40
CA ALA A 134 6.99 -17.18 2.57
C ALA A 134 6.70 -17.37 1.07
N SER A 135 5.66 -16.71 0.54
CA SER A 135 5.25 -16.82 -0.86
C SER A 135 5.40 -15.53 -1.66
N VAL A 136 5.76 -14.42 -1.02
CA VAL A 136 5.85 -13.08 -1.60
C VAL A 136 7.29 -12.59 -1.57
N ASP A 137 7.73 -11.90 -2.62
CA ASP A 137 9.08 -11.31 -2.68
C ASP A 137 9.08 -9.86 -2.19
N VAL A 138 8.03 -9.09 -2.53
CA VAL A 138 7.93 -7.67 -2.15
C VAL A 138 6.49 -7.32 -1.77
N VAL A 139 6.32 -6.59 -0.67
CA VAL A 139 5.06 -5.95 -0.31
C VAL A 139 5.24 -4.45 -0.44
N VAL A 140 4.37 -3.80 -1.20
CA VAL A 140 4.38 -2.34 -1.39
C VAL A 140 3.07 -1.73 -0.91
N SER A 141 3.13 -0.45 -0.55
CA SER A 141 1.94 0.38 -0.29
C SER A 141 2.27 1.84 -0.56
N ASN A 142 1.34 2.60 -1.15
CA ASN A 142 1.53 4.03 -1.37
C ASN A 142 0.27 4.83 -1.00
N TYR A 143 0.41 5.80 -0.11
CA TYR A 143 -0.67 6.68 0.37
C TYR A 143 -1.94 5.95 0.83
N ALA A 144 -1.79 4.78 1.44
CA ALA A 144 -2.91 3.96 1.91
C ALA A 144 -2.88 3.72 3.43
N MET A 145 -1.71 3.46 3.99
CA MET A 145 -1.58 3.04 5.39
C MET A 145 -1.98 4.14 6.39
N HIS A 146 -1.88 5.44 6.05
CA HIS A 146 -2.31 6.52 6.91
C HIS A 146 -3.84 6.56 7.16
N HIS A 147 -4.60 5.75 6.46
CA HIS A 147 -6.04 5.57 6.72
C HIS A 147 -6.33 4.56 7.84
N LEU A 148 -5.37 3.70 8.16
CA LEU A 148 -5.47 2.69 9.21
C LEU A 148 -5.21 3.27 10.61
N TYR A 149 -5.75 2.64 11.64
CA TYR A 149 -5.33 2.87 13.03
C TYR A 149 -3.92 2.32 13.24
N ASP A 150 -3.23 2.78 14.28
CA ASP A 150 -1.83 2.42 14.49
C ASP A 150 -1.64 0.94 14.84
N ASP A 151 -2.60 0.35 15.54
CA ASP A 151 -2.67 -1.08 15.79
C ASP A 151 -2.97 -1.90 14.50
N GLU A 152 -3.82 -1.37 13.63
CA GLU A 152 -4.09 -1.99 12.32
C GLU A 152 -2.86 -1.93 11.41
N LYS A 153 -2.11 -0.82 11.39
CA LYS A 153 -0.84 -0.72 10.66
C LYS A 153 0.16 -1.79 11.12
N ARG A 154 0.30 -1.96 12.46
CA ARG A 154 1.18 -2.99 13.04
C ARG A 154 0.74 -4.40 12.64
N ALA A 155 -0.56 -4.68 12.69
CA ALA A 155 -1.10 -5.97 12.31
C ALA A 155 -0.87 -6.29 10.80
N VAL A 156 -1.14 -5.31 9.92
CA VAL A 156 -0.89 -5.45 8.48
C VAL A 156 0.60 -5.65 8.19
N LEU A 157 1.48 -4.89 8.88
CA LEU A 157 2.93 -5.04 8.72
C LEU A 157 3.42 -6.41 9.19
N ALA A 158 2.94 -6.90 10.33
CA ALA A 158 3.27 -8.23 10.84
C ALA A 158 2.80 -9.35 9.89
N ALA A 159 1.59 -9.21 9.33
CA ALA A 159 1.08 -10.14 8.32
C ALA A 159 1.96 -10.11 7.04
N ALA A 160 2.31 -8.92 6.56
CA ALA A 160 3.18 -8.73 5.39
C ALA A 160 4.53 -9.44 5.59
N VAL A 161 5.15 -9.30 6.77
CA VAL A 161 6.41 -9.99 7.10
C VAL A 161 6.24 -11.53 7.09
N THR A 162 5.08 -12.03 7.51
CA THR A 162 4.79 -13.48 7.44
C THR A 162 4.73 -13.96 5.98
N TRP A 163 4.11 -13.19 5.08
CA TRP A 163 4.00 -13.53 3.66
C TRP A 163 5.33 -13.49 2.92
N LEU A 164 6.25 -12.64 3.35
CA LEU A 164 7.55 -12.50 2.70
C LEU A 164 8.39 -13.78 2.80
N ARG A 165 9.06 -14.11 1.70
CA ARG A 165 10.20 -15.02 1.70
C ARG A 165 11.36 -14.43 2.50
N PRO A 166 12.28 -15.25 3.06
CA PRO A 166 13.55 -14.74 3.54
C PRO A 166 14.24 -13.90 2.45
N GLY A 167 14.75 -12.72 2.81
CA GLY A 167 15.30 -11.74 1.87
C GLY A 167 14.25 -10.90 1.12
N GLY A 168 12.96 -11.17 1.31
CA GLY A 168 11.89 -10.34 0.77
C GLY A 168 11.76 -9.00 1.48
N ARG A 169 11.10 -8.02 0.86
CA ARG A 169 11.09 -6.63 1.33
C ARG A 169 9.68 -6.07 1.51
N VAL A 170 9.53 -5.15 2.48
CA VAL A 170 8.38 -4.25 2.60
C VAL A 170 8.82 -2.84 2.23
N VAL A 171 8.05 -2.16 1.37
CA VAL A 171 8.29 -0.77 0.96
C VAL A 171 7.00 0.03 1.10
N VAL A 172 7.01 1.06 1.94
CA VAL A 172 5.83 1.91 2.17
C VAL A 172 6.17 3.36 1.88
N GLY A 173 5.49 3.93 0.89
CA GLY A 173 5.46 5.36 0.62
C GLY A 173 4.22 5.99 1.23
N ASP A 174 4.37 6.89 2.20
CA ASP A 174 3.19 7.47 2.86
C ASP A 174 3.45 8.86 3.42
N MET A 175 2.40 9.50 3.88
CA MET A 175 2.50 10.71 4.69
C MET A 175 3.21 10.39 6.01
N MET A 176 4.41 10.95 6.19
CA MET A 176 5.27 10.69 7.34
C MET A 176 5.63 11.99 8.05
N PHE A 177 4.69 12.51 8.81
CA PHE A 177 4.86 13.66 9.68
C PHE A 177 4.01 13.53 10.94
N GLY A 178 4.45 14.16 12.01
CA GLY A 178 3.73 14.21 13.28
C GLY A 178 2.70 15.34 13.34
N ARG A 179 1.99 15.44 14.47
CA ARG A 179 0.94 16.44 14.70
C ARG A 179 1.48 17.80 15.18
N GLY A 180 2.67 18.22 14.76
CA GLY A 180 3.31 19.46 15.19
C GLY A 180 4.21 19.32 16.41
N ALA A 181 4.52 18.10 16.83
CA ALA A 181 5.40 17.84 17.97
C ALA A 181 6.84 18.25 17.68
N THR A 182 7.32 18.03 16.46
CA THR A 182 8.67 18.39 16.05
C THR A 182 8.73 19.76 15.38
N LYS A 183 9.93 20.37 15.33
CA LYS A 183 10.15 21.61 14.56
C LYS A 183 9.80 21.41 13.08
N GLN A 184 10.16 20.27 12.51
CA GLN A 184 9.89 19.91 11.14
C GLN A 184 8.39 19.77 10.84
N ASP A 185 7.61 19.15 11.75
CA ASP A 185 6.16 19.08 11.61
C ASP A 185 5.53 20.47 11.55
N ARG A 186 5.98 21.38 12.43
CA ARG A 186 5.50 22.77 12.47
C ARG A 186 5.87 23.52 11.18
N GLU A 187 7.04 23.28 10.63
CA GLU A 187 7.45 23.86 9.34
C GLU A 187 6.60 23.35 8.17
N ILE A 188 6.31 22.05 8.12
CA ILE A 188 5.42 21.44 7.11
C ILE A 188 4.01 22.03 7.21
N ILE A 189 3.44 22.06 8.41
CA ILE A 189 2.10 22.62 8.66
C ILE A 189 2.10 24.11 8.32
N GLY A 190 3.11 24.87 8.77
CA GLY A 190 3.23 26.30 8.54
C GLY A 190 3.39 26.66 7.06
N SER A 191 4.13 25.88 6.29
CA SER A 191 4.28 26.07 4.84
C SER A 191 2.97 25.87 4.09
N LYS A 192 2.21 24.84 4.44
CA LYS A 192 0.87 24.57 3.87
C LYS A 192 -0.13 25.67 4.22
N VAL A 193 -0.14 26.12 5.48
CA VAL A 193 -0.99 27.24 5.91
C VAL A 193 -0.61 28.54 5.16
N ARG A 194 0.69 28.86 5.05
CA ARG A 194 1.17 30.05 4.32
C ARG A 194 0.79 30.01 2.85
N LEU A 195 0.90 28.84 2.20
CA LEU A 195 0.49 28.67 0.80
C LEU A 195 -1.02 28.89 0.63
N MET A 196 -1.84 28.43 1.59
CA MET A 196 -3.28 28.65 1.55
C MET A 196 -3.64 30.12 1.80
N LEU A 197 -2.96 30.80 2.74
CA LEU A 197 -3.17 32.23 3.02
C LEU A 197 -2.87 33.09 1.79
N ARG A 198 -1.87 32.76 0.99
CA ARG A 198 -1.55 33.48 -0.26
C ARG A 198 -2.65 33.41 -1.33
N ARG A 199 -3.62 32.50 -1.20
CA ARG A 199 -4.77 32.36 -2.13
C ARG A 199 -5.97 33.25 -1.77
N GLY A 200 -5.81 34.19 -0.83
CA GLY A 200 -6.85 35.13 -0.44
C GLY A 200 -8.08 34.48 0.25
N PRO A 201 -9.28 35.08 0.13
CA PRO A 201 -10.48 34.60 0.85
C PRO A 201 -10.84 33.13 0.60
N ALA A 202 -10.62 32.64 -0.63
CA ALA A 202 -10.82 31.22 -0.97
C ALA A 202 -9.86 30.30 -0.21
N GLY A 203 -8.64 30.76 0.07
CA GLY A 203 -7.66 30.06 0.88
C GLY A 203 -8.05 30.02 2.37
N TRP A 204 -8.58 31.11 2.89
CA TRP A 204 -9.07 31.20 4.28
C TRP A 204 -10.24 30.23 4.51
N TRP A 205 -11.20 30.17 3.60
CA TRP A 205 -12.30 29.20 3.64
C TRP A 205 -11.79 27.76 3.59
N ARG A 206 -10.77 27.51 2.78
CA ARG A 206 -10.11 26.21 2.71
C ARG A 206 -9.40 25.84 4.01
N ILE A 207 -8.73 26.80 4.68
CA ILE A 207 -8.12 26.60 5.99
C ILE A 207 -9.18 26.25 7.01
N ALA A 208 -10.23 27.06 7.13
CA ALA A 208 -11.36 26.82 8.05
C ALA A 208 -12.01 25.45 7.82
N LYS A 209 -12.27 25.08 6.56
CA LYS A 209 -12.81 23.78 6.16
C LYS A 209 -11.84 22.63 6.48
N ASN A 210 -10.54 22.83 6.28
CA ASN A 210 -9.52 21.81 6.58
C ASN A 210 -9.30 21.68 8.09
N VAL A 211 -9.27 22.77 8.85
CA VAL A 211 -9.23 22.74 10.32
C VAL A 211 -10.47 22.01 10.86
N ALA A 212 -11.67 22.32 10.38
CA ALA A 212 -12.88 21.60 10.77
C ALA A 212 -12.81 20.11 10.37
N ARG A 213 -12.30 19.77 9.17
CA ARG A 213 -12.09 18.39 8.73
C ARG A 213 -11.04 17.67 9.58
N PHE A 214 -9.96 18.37 9.93
CA PHE A 214 -8.89 17.83 10.77
C PHE A 214 -9.36 17.62 12.22
N THR A 215 -10.17 18.56 12.75
CA THR A 215 -10.69 18.49 14.13
C THR A 215 -11.84 17.49 14.28
N PHE A 216 -12.78 17.45 13.32
CA PHE A 216 -14.01 16.63 13.43
C PHE A 216 -14.02 15.35 12.60
N ARG A 217 -13.09 15.16 11.66
CA ARG A 217 -13.06 14.01 10.75
C ARG A 217 -11.63 13.47 10.57
N MET A 218 -10.93 13.19 11.64
CA MET A 218 -9.61 12.56 11.58
C MET A 218 -9.70 11.16 10.99
N ARG A 219 -9.78 11.07 9.64
CA ARG A 219 -9.70 9.83 8.87
C ARG A 219 -8.27 9.51 8.45
N GLU A 220 -7.38 10.51 8.56
CA GLU A 220 -5.97 10.37 8.22
C GLU A 220 -5.16 10.33 9.52
N ARG A 221 -4.31 9.31 9.65
CA ARG A 221 -3.46 9.05 10.80
C ARG A 221 -2.02 8.91 10.34
N PRO A 222 -1.42 10.01 9.82
CA PRO A 222 -0.01 9.99 9.49
C PRO A 222 0.81 9.75 10.77
N LEU A 223 1.93 9.06 10.61
CA LEU A 223 2.89 8.82 11.68
C LEU A 223 4.22 9.48 11.34
N PRO A 224 4.98 9.93 12.35
CA PRO A 224 6.35 10.36 12.14
C PRO A 224 7.21 9.25 11.53
N MET A 225 8.22 9.63 10.78
CA MET A 225 9.14 8.70 10.13
C MET A 225 9.83 7.77 11.14
N GLU A 226 10.20 8.29 12.29
CA GLU A 226 10.81 7.54 13.40
C GLU A 226 9.88 6.44 13.92
N THR A 227 8.57 6.70 13.97
CA THR A 227 7.57 5.70 14.37
C THR A 227 7.45 4.59 13.33
N TRP A 228 7.52 4.91 12.05
CA TRP A 228 7.55 3.91 10.98
C TRP A 228 8.81 3.04 11.06
N LEU A 229 9.98 3.65 11.27
CA LEU A 229 11.24 2.91 11.45
C LEU A 229 11.17 1.95 12.64
N ALA A 230 10.58 2.39 13.77
CA ALA A 230 10.37 1.53 14.93
C ALA A 230 9.40 0.38 14.60
N MET A 231 8.24 0.66 13.98
CA MET A 231 7.27 -0.38 13.58
C MET A 231 7.87 -1.46 12.68
N PHE A 232 8.72 -1.07 11.73
CA PHE A 232 9.40 -2.01 10.83
C PHE A 232 10.37 -2.92 11.60
N ARG A 233 11.16 -2.36 12.52
CA ARG A 233 12.08 -3.15 13.37
C ARG A 233 11.31 -4.06 14.32
N ASP A 234 10.25 -3.55 14.96
CA ASP A 234 9.38 -4.32 15.86
C ASP A 234 8.69 -5.49 15.13
N ALA A 235 8.43 -5.36 13.83
CA ALA A 235 7.90 -6.43 12.99
C ALA A 235 8.95 -7.48 12.58
N GLY A 236 10.23 -7.30 12.95
CA GLY A 236 11.32 -8.24 12.67
C GLY A 236 12.03 -8.01 11.33
N LEU A 237 11.88 -6.83 10.72
CA LEU A 237 12.63 -6.47 9.52
C LEU A 237 14.03 -5.95 9.88
N SER A 238 15.03 -6.31 9.09
CA SER A 238 16.40 -5.77 9.10
C SER A 238 16.58 -4.71 8.02
N ASP A 239 17.75 -4.07 7.98
CA ASP A 239 18.12 -3.02 6.99
C ASP A 239 17.06 -1.94 6.84
N VAL A 240 16.45 -1.60 7.99
CA VAL A 240 15.32 -0.66 8.02
C VAL A 240 15.84 0.76 7.89
N HIS A 241 15.45 1.42 6.81
CA HIS A 241 15.74 2.84 6.58
C HIS A 241 14.57 3.59 5.97
N ALA A 242 14.62 4.90 6.06
CA ALA A 242 13.61 5.76 5.48
C ALA A 242 14.24 6.98 4.82
N ARG A 243 13.62 7.41 3.74
CA ARG A 243 14.07 8.53 2.93
C ARG A 243 12.90 9.47 2.64
N ARG A 244 13.06 10.76 2.98
CA ARG A 244 12.06 11.77 2.63
C ARG A 244 12.09 12.05 1.13
N VAL A 245 10.92 12.05 0.52
CA VAL A 245 10.75 12.28 -0.92
C VAL A 245 10.19 13.67 -1.19
N VAL A 246 9.15 14.06 -0.46
CA VAL A 246 8.58 15.41 -0.49
C VAL A 246 8.35 15.88 0.96
N ALA A 247 7.98 17.14 1.13
CA ALA A 247 7.86 17.74 2.47
C ALA A 247 7.04 16.89 3.45
N GLU A 248 5.91 16.33 3.00
CA GLU A 248 4.97 15.57 3.82
C GLU A 248 5.09 14.06 3.72
N ALA A 249 5.84 13.52 2.72
CA ALA A 249 5.90 12.08 2.49
C ALA A 249 7.33 11.56 2.41
N ALA A 250 7.49 10.33 2.86
CA ALA A 250 8.72 9.57 2.82
C ALA A 250 8.44 8.15 2.37
N VAL A 251 9.50 7.45 1.98
CA VAL A 251 9.50 6.00 1.76
C VAL A 251 10.28 5.38 2.90
N VAL A 252 9.71 4.34 3.51
CA VAL A 252 10.36 3.45 4.46
C VAL A 252 10.43 2.06 3.85
N GLU A 253 11.54 1.40 4.01
CA GLU A 253 11.78 0.04 3.55
C GLU A 253 12.52 -0.78 4.60
N GLY A 254 12.34 -2.11 4.53
CA GLY A 254 13.04 -3.07 5.37
C GLY A 254 12.97 -4.46 4.76
N THR A 255 13.93 -5.30 5.08
CA THR A 255 14.14 -6.63 4.53
C THR A 255 13.86 -7.70 5.58
N LYS A 256 13.13 -8.76 5.21
CA LYS A 256 13.01 -9.94 6.08
C LYS A 256 14.34 -10.66 6.16
N PRO A 257 14.90 -10.87 7.36
CA PRO A 257 16.16 -11.56 7.51
C PRO A 257 16.17 -12.92 6.81
N VAL A 258 17.29 -13.26 6.21
CA VAL A 258 17.58 -14.65 5.81
C VAL A 258 18.06 -15.35 7.07
N GLU A 259 17.35 -16.39 7.51
CA GLU A 259 17.83 -17.20 8.63
C GLU A 259 19.23 -17.72 8.28
N ALA A 260 20.22 -17.39 9.12
CA ALA A 260 21.54 -17.96 8.96
C ALA A 260 21.40 -19.48 9.11
N THR A 261 21.70 -20.21 8.05
CA THR A 261 21.79 -21.67 8.10
C THR A 261 22.87 -21.98 9.16
N THR A 262 22.45 -22.28 10.38
CA THR A 262 23.35 -22.87 11.38
C THR A 262 23.74 -24.23 10.83
N GLY A 263 24.88 -24.26 10.15
CA GLY A 263 25.53 -25.50 9.73
C GLY A 263 25.83 -26.31 10.95
N SER A 264 25.21 -27.45 11.03
CA SER A 264 25.54 -28.53 11.99
C SER A 264 26.74 -29.28 11.50
#